data_327645b3b2b3c8f3fa1c623520371fdf
#
_entry.id   327645b3b2b3c8f3fa1c623520371fdf
#
_cell.length_a   1.000
_cell.length_b   1.000
_cell.length_c   1.000
_cell.angle_alpha   90.00
_cell.angle_beta   90.00
_cell.angle_gamma   90.00
#
_symmetry.space_group_name_H-M   'P 1'
#
loop_
_entity.id
_entity.type
_entity.pdbx_description
1 polymer ?
#
loop_
_entity_poly.entity_id
_entity_poly.type
_entity_poly.pdbx_seq_one_letter_code
_entity_poly.pdbx_strand_id
1 'polypeptide(L)'
;MKTRSVCFFLVISMLLISCNLWTITGNKMITPSNVVISENRDVSGFNAINFSTLGKINLMQGDQESLNISGPDNVVPEIITEVNNGNLVIRTKENIDINPLGNDNPLTFTIVVKDLTSFKISGAGDVQMEALTTPELTIEMSGAGKIVQNQVSTENLDLSISGLGGIDVSGQATQARIDISGAGSVNAPDLQTQTANVTISGLGSATLWVTDQLTGNISGAGSVSYYGDPQTKTSSTGAGSFKSLGSK
;
A
#
# COMPACT_ATOMS: atom_id res chain seq x y z
N MET A 1 -20.50 -48.23 -55.44
CA MET A 1 -20.53 -46.88 -54.86
C MET A 1 -20.89 -46.98 -53.39
N LYS A 2 -19.94 -47.24 -52.49
CA LYS A 2 -20.13 -47.16 -51.02
C LYS A 2 -18.77 -47.51 -50.37
N THR A 3 -17.84 -46.57 -50.25
CA THR A 3 -16.63 -46.72 -49.40
C THR A 3 -15.89 -45.38 -49.37
N ARG A 4 -16.47 -44.35 -48.77
CA ARG A 4 -15.77 -43.07 -48.56
C ARG A 4 -16.19 -42.34 -47.26
N SER A 5 -16.71 -43.04 -46.27
CA SER A 5 -17.24 -42.37 -45.05
C SER A 5 -16.74 -42.91 -43.73
N VAL A 6 -15.69 -43.73 -43.66
CA VAL A 6 -15.20 -44.36 -42.43
C VAL A 6 -13.86 -43.78 -41.95
N CYS A 7 -13.10 -43.05 -42.80
CA CYS A 7 -11.79 -42.50 -42.38
C CYS A 7 -11.82 -41.11 -41.72
N PHE A 8 -12.99 -40.48 -41.63
CA PHE A 8 -13.08 -39.10 -41.05
C PHE A 8 -13.38 -39.07 -39.54
N PHE A 9 -13.78 -40.21 -38.96
CA PHE A 9 -14.08 -40.28 -37.50
C PHE A 9 -12.91 -40.72 -36.62
N LEU A 10 -11.80 -41.17 -37.17
CA LEU A 10 -10.64 -41.68 -36.41
C LEU A 10 -9.57 -40.63 -36.16
N VAL A 11 -9.62 -39.43 -36.77
CA VAL A 11 -8.68 -38.35 -36.59
C VAL A 11 -9.10 -37.34 -35.49
N ILE A 12 -10.37 -37.34 -35.11
CA ILE A 12 -10.90 -36.43 -34.07
C ILE A 12 -10.71 -36.96 -32.64
N SER A 13 -10.47 -38.26 -32.47
CA SER A 13 -10.29 -38.84 -31.13
C SER A 13 -8.83 -38.76 -30.57
N MET A 14 -7.86 -38.27 -31.35
CA MET A 14 -6.46 -38.21 -30.94
C MET A 14 -5.96 -36.81 -30.57
N LEU A 15 -6.83 -35.81 -30.55
CA LEU A 15 -6.53 -34.41 -30.21
C LEU A 15 -6.97 -34.00 -28.82
N LEU A 16 -7.43 -34.89 -27.97
CA LEU A 16 -7.88 -34.61 -26.60
C LEU A 16 -7.01 -35.19 -25.49
N ILE A 17 -5.82 -35.69 -25.79
CA ILE A 17 -4.87 -36.22 -24.76
C ILE A 17 -3.59 -35.40 -24.79
N SER A 18 -3.70 -34.07 -24.84
CA SER A 18 -2.63 -33.17 -24.38
C SER A 18 -3.18 -32.17 -23.36
N CYS A 19 -3.97 -32.63 -22.42
CA CYS A 19 -4.04 -31.97 -21.12
C CYS A 19 -2.70 -32.20 -20.47
N ASN A 20 -1.77 -31.26 -20.70
CA ASN A 20 -0.63 -31.09 -19.84
C ASN A 20 -1.14 -31.14 -18.41
N LEU A 21 -0.68 -32.13 -17.63
CA LEU A 21 -0.63 -32.04 -16.19
C LEU A 21 0.24 -30.82 -15.85
N TRP A 22 -0.32 -29.62 -15.91
CA TRP A 22 0.16 -28.54 -15.12
C TRP A 22 -0.10 -28.99 -13.68
N THR A 23 0.93 -29.45 -13.04
CA THR A 23 0.94 -29.55 -11.59
C THR A 23 0.61 -28.14 -11.09
N ILE A 24 -0.64 -27.92 -10.69
CA ILE A 24 -1.02 -26.78 -9.88
C ILE A 24 -0.33 -27.04 -8.54
N THR A 25 0.93 -26.61 -8.43
CA THR A 25 1.60 -26.48 -7.15
C THR A 25 0.93 -25.30 -6.49
N GLY A 26 -0.19 -25.55 -5.82
CA GLY A 26 -0.84 -24.56 -4.98
C GLY A 26 0.15 -24.12 -3.89
N ASN A 27 0.12 -22.84 -3.54
CA ASN A 27 0.93 -22.32 -2.43
C ASN A 27 0.64 -23.13 -1.15
N LYS A 28 1.67 -23.36 -0.35
CA LYS A 28 1.51 -23.97 0.96
C LYS A 28 0.84 -22.96 1.90
N MET A 29 -0.39 -23.26 2.32
CA MET A 29 -1.09 -22.47 3.33
C MET A 29 -0.55 -22.77 4.73
N ILE A 30 -0.11 -21.74 5.45
CA ILE A 30 0.31 -21.84 6.84
C ILE A 30 -0.79 -21.26 7.72
N THR A 31 -1.27 -22.10 8.66
CA THR A 31 -2.12 -21.63 9.75
C THR A 31 -1.21 -21.19 10.91
N PRO A 32 -1.25 -19.91 11.32
CA PRO A 32 -0.43 -19.40 12.39
C PRO A 32 -0.62 -20.16 13.70
N SER A 33 0.47 -20.45 14.39
CA SER A 33 0.45 -21.07 15.72
C SER A 33 0.11 -20.04 16.82
N ASN A 34 -0.20 -20.52 18.03
CA ASN A 34 -0.41 -19.65 19.19
C ASN A 34 0.89 -19.30 19.94
N VAL A 35 2.02 -19.86 19.53
CA VAL A 35 3.32 -19.57 20.14
C VAL A 35 3.91 -18.33 19.47
N VAL A 36 4.16 -17.29 20.24
CA VAL A 36 4.72 -16.03 19.73
C VAL A 36 6.22 -15.99 20.00
N ILE A 37 6.98 -15.64 18.97
CA ILE A 37 8.41 -15.35 19.06
C ILE A 37 8.68 -13.91 18.60
N SER A 38 9.85 -13.41 18.96
CA SER A 38 10.35 -12.10 18.52
C SER A 38 11.77 -12.27 18.00
N GLU A 39 12.04 -11.75 16.80
CA GLU A 39 13.32 -11.91 16.12
C GLU A 39 13.79 -10.56 15.58
N ASN A 40 15.04 -10.19 15.91
CA ASN A 40 15.70 -9.04 15.31
C ASN A 40 16.31 -9.46 13.97
N ARG A 41 16.10 -8.64 12.94
CA ARG A 41 16.69 -8.80 11.61
C ARG A 41 17.89 -7.87 11.47
N ASP A 42 18.97 -8.40 10.93
CA ASP A 42 20.17 -7.58 10.63
C ASP A 42 19.92 -6.81 9.32
N VAL A 43 19.54 -5.55 9.46
CA VAL A 43 19.21 -4.64 8.34
C VAL A 43 19.84 -3.27 8.60
N SER A 44 20.40 -2.68 7.55
CA SER A 44 20.97 -1.33 7.61
C SER A 44 21.15 -0.72 6.24
N GLY A 45 21.29 0.60 6.16
CA GLY A 45 21.54 1.33 4.92
C GLY A 45 20.30 1.42 4.02
N PHE A 46 19.11 1.62 4.57
CA PHE A 46 17.88 1.78 3.82
C PHE A 46 17.18 3.10 4.14
N ASN A 47 16.59 3.71 3.12
CA ASN A 47 15.73 4.88 3.21
C ASN A 47 14.40 4.67 2.46
N ALA A 48 14.18 3.49 1.94
CA ALA A 48 12.94 3.06 1.31
C ALA A 48 12.51 1.70 1.85
N ILE A 49 11.19 1.47 1.93
CA ILE A 49 10.60 0.23 2.43
C ILE A 49 9.55 -0.28 1.45
N ASN A 50 9.68 -1.53 1.04
CA ASN A 50 8.67 -2.28 0.27
C ASN A 50 8.11 -3.40 1.12
N PHE A 51 6.83 -3.28 1.52
CA PHE A 51 6.13 -4.27 2.31
C PHE A 51 5.11 -5.02 1.46
N SER A 52 5.30 -6.32 1.28
CA SER A 52 4.46 -7.20 0.46
C SER A 52 4.06 -8.48 1.18
N THR A 53 3.68 -8.37 2.44
CA THR A 53 3.12 -9.45 3.26
C THR A 53 1.91 -8.92 4.04
N LEU A 54 1.51 -9.60 5.11
CA LEU A 54 0.44 -9.15 5.99
C LEU A 54 1.00 -8.83 7.39
N GLY A 55 0.38 -7.91 8.10
CA GLY A 55 0.75 -7.62 9.49
C GLY A 55 0.56 -6.16 9.90
N LYS A 56 0.95 -5.86 11.14
CA LYS A 56 0.98 -4.50 11.68
C LYS A 56 2.39 -3.95 11.60
N ILE A 57 2.52 -2.70 11.22
CA ILE A 57 3.82 -2.02 11.08
C ILE A 57 3.83 -0.81 12.00
N ASN A 58 4.81 -0.77 12.90
CA ASN A 58 5.13 0.40 13.71
C ASN A 58 6.46 0.95 13.20
N LEU A 59 6.43 2.14 12.61
CA LEU A 59 7.61 2.79 12.04
C LEU A 59 7.91 4.08 12.78
N MET A 60 9.17 4.27 13.14
CA MET A 60 9.66 5.47 13.78
C MET A 60 10.99 5.91 13.20
N GLN A 61 11.27 7.20 13.23
CA GLN A 61 12.58 7.75 12.88
C GLN A 61 13.51 7.70 14.09
N GLY A 62 14.77 7.32 13.90
CA GLY A 62 15.77 7.27 14.96
C GLY A 62 17.19 7.11 14.43
N ASP A 63 18.16 7.23 15.31
CA ASP A 63 19.60 7.27 14.94
C ASP A 63 20.16 5.93 14.47
N GLN A 64 19.55 4.81 14.89
CA GLN A 64 19.97 3.46 14.54
C GLN A 64 18.85 2.72 13.82
N GLU A 65 19.13 2.28 12.60
CA GLU A 65 18.21 1.43 11.85
C GLU A 65 18.05 0.07 12.51
N SER A 66 16.83 -0.42 12.57
CA SER A 66 16.54 -1.75 13.10
C SER A 66 15.21 -2.29 12.57
N LEU A 67 15.08 -3.59 12.59
CA LEU A 67 13.84 -4.29 12.30
C LEU A 67 13.66 -5.43 13.31
N ASN A 68 12.57 -5.41 14.04
CA ASN A 68 12.11 -6.51 14.87
C ASN A 68 10.81 -7.07 14.30
N ILE A 69 10.70 -8.39 14.21
CA ILE A 69 9.49 -9.10 13.79
C ILE A 69 9.00 -9.94 14.96
N SER A 70 7.77 -9.68 15.40
CA SER A 70 7.09 -10.48 16.41
C SER A 70 5.84 -11.13 15.84
N GLY A 71 5.61 -12.40 16.16
CA GLY A 71 4.45 -13.15 15.67
C GLY A 71 4.58 -14.66 15.86
N PRO A 72 3.70 -15.45 15.25
CA PRO A 72 3.70 -16.90 15.37
C PRO A 72 5.03 -17.55 14.96
N ASP A 73 5.52 -18.48 15.77
CA ASP A 73 6.81 -19.14 15.60
C ASP A 73 6.95 -19.90 14.28
N ASN A 74 5.85 -20.35 13.71
CA ASN A 74 5.81 -21.03 12.42
C ASN A 74 5.62 -20.07 11.22
N VAL A 75 5.42 -18.76 11.46
CA VAL A 75 5.25 -17.74 10.42
C VAL A 75 6.46 -16.84 10.32
N VAL A 76 7.02 -16.38 11.45
CA VAL A 76 8.18 -15.48 11.48
C VAL A 76 9.36 -15.99 10.63
N PRO A 77 9.72 -17.31 10.61
CA PRO A 77 10.79 -17.83 9.76
C PRO A 77 10.48 -17.80 8.25
N GLU A 78 9.22 -17.60 7.87
CA GLU A 78 8.80 -17.53 6.48
C GLU A 78 8.77 -16.10 5.93
N ILE A 79 9.11 -15.12 6.77
CA ILE A 79 9.27 -13.73 6.34
C ILE A 79 10.72 -13.49 5.91
N ILE A 80 10.87 -13.06 4.68
CA ILE A 80 12.15 -12.63 4.10
C ILE A 80 12.30 -11.12 4.29
N THR A 81 13.50 -10.72 4.71
CA THR A 81 13.90 -9.33 4.85
C THR A 81 15.26 -9.12 4.18
N GLU A 82 15.32 -8.24 3.21
CA GLU A 82 16.52 -7.98 2.40
C GLU A 82 16.67 -6.47 2.17
N VAL A 83 17.89 -5.96 2.22
CA VAL A 83 18.17 -4.57 1.82
C VAL A 83 18.87 -4.58 0.47
N ASN A 84 18.22 -4.02 -0.53
CA ASN A 84 18.70 -3.96 -1.91
C ASN A 84 18.71 -2.50 -2.40
N ASN A 85 19.88 -1.93 -2.66
CA ASN A 85 20.05 -0.55 -3.14
C ASN A 85 19.28 0.49 -2.29
N GLY A 86 19.42 0.41 -0.97
CA GLY A 86 18.75 1.33 -0.06
C GLY A 86 17.26 1.04 0.17
N ASN A 87 16.73 -0.06 -0.36
CA ASN A 87 15.34 -0.45 -0.19
C ASN A 87 15.23 -1.70 0.69
N LEU A 88 14.59 -1.59 1.84
CA LEU A 88 14.24 -2.70 2.71
C LEU A 88 13.00 -3.41 2.13
N VAL A 89 13.19 -4.63 1.65
CA VAL A 89 12.12 -5.50 1.15
C VAL A 89 11.69 -6.46 2.25
N ILE A 90 10.41 -6.43 2.60
CA ILE A 90 9.77 -7.34 3.57
C ILE A 90 8.67 -8.10 2.84
N ARG A 91 8.82 -9.42 2.74
CA ARG A 91 7.88 -10.27 1.99
C ARG A 91 7.76 -11.66 2.60
N THR A 92 6.67 -12.35 2.33
CA THR A 92 6.57 -13.79 2.57
C THR A 92 7.41 -14.55 1.52
N LYS A 93 7.99 -15.69 1.90
CA LYS A 93 8.64 -16.62 0.95
C LYS A 93 7.69 -16.99 -0.18
N GLU A 94 8.27 -17.28 -1.34
CA GLU A 94 7.51 -17.75 -2.50
C GLU A 94 6.80 -19.08 -2.21
N ASN A 95 5.63 -19.25 -2.81
CA ASN A 95 4.77 -20.44 -2.65
C ASN A 95 4.26 -20.68 -1.21
N ILE A 96 4.27 -19.63 -0.37
CA ILE A 96 3.70 -19.66 0.97
C ILE A 96 2.61 -18.61 1.08
N ASP A 97 1.43 -19.06 1.53
CA ASP A 97 0.33 -18.20 1.93
C ASP A 97 0.10 -18.32 3.42
N ILE A 98 -0.10 -17.19 4.09
CA ILE A 98 -0.41 -17.14 5.51
C ILE A 98 -1.92 -16.98 5.67
N ASN A 99 -2.56 -17.87 6.41
CA ASN A 99 -3.99 -17.75 6.71
C ASN A 99 -4.23 -16.55 7.65
N PRO A 100 -4.86 -15.46 7.20
CA PRO A 100 -5.04 -14.25 8.01
C PRO A 100 -6.02 -14.42 9.17
N LEU A 101 -6.84 -15.47 9.14
CA LEU A 101 -7.85 -15.76 10.16
C LEU A 101 -7.37 -16.84 11.16
N GLY A 102 -6.10 -17.19 11.12
CA GLY A 102 -5.56 -18.36 11.81
C GLY A 102 -5.45 -18.23 13.34
N ASN A 103 -5.24 -17.02 13.87
CA ASN A 103 -5.18 -16.75 15.30
C ASN A 103 -5.28 -15.25 15.61
N ASP A 104 -5.30 -14.89 16.91
CA ASP A 104 -5.37 -13.51 17.39
C ASP A 104 -3.99 -12.83 17.53
N ASN A 105 -2.89 -13.50 17.17
CA ASN A 105 -1.53 -12.98 17.27
C ASN A 105 -1.05 -12.46 15.90
N PRO A 106 -1.22 -11.18 15.59
CA PRO A 106 -0.79 -10.63 14.31
C PRO A 106 0.74 -10.60 14.21
N LEU A 107 1.26 -10.77 12.99
CA LEU A 107 2.62 -10.36 12.69
C LEU A 107 2.76 -8.87 12.95
N THR A 108 3.77 -8.49 13.71
CA THR A 108 4.08 -7.11 14.03
C THR A 108 5.52 -6.81 13.66
N PHE A 109 5.71 -5.76 12.87
CA PHE A 109 7.00 -5.27 12.41
C PHE A 109 7.28 -3.94 13.10
N THR A 110 8.34 -3.88 13.89
CA THR A 110 8.81 -2.63 14.49
C THR A 110 10.07 -2.20 13.75
N ILE A 111 9.98 -1.07 13.07
CA ILE A 111 11.03 -0.58 12.17
C ILE A 111 11.52 0.78 12.67
N VAL A 112 12.83 0.92 12.82
CA VAL A 112 13.48 2.21 13.02
C VAL A 112 14.27 2.54 11.77
N VAL A 113 14.07 3.74 11.23
CA VAL A 113 14.74 4.25 10.04
C VAL A 113 15.39 5.58 10.33
N LYS A 114 16.56 5.87 9.76
CA LYS A 114 17.21 7.19 9.90
C LYS A 114 16.51 8.24 9.08
N ASP A 115 16.33 7.94 7.80
CA ASP A 115 15.65 8.76 6.82
C ASP A 115 14.69 7.88 6.04
N LEU A 116 13.48 8.36 5.82
CA LEU A 116 12.51 7.64 5.00
C LEU A 116 12.08 8.53 3.84
N THR A 117 12.36 8.10 2.63
CA THR A 117 11.92 8.79 1.41
C THR A 117 10.78 8.06 0.69
N SER A 118 10.62 6.76 0.93
CA SER A 118 9.57 5.97 0.28
C SER A 118 9.07 4.83 1.16
N PHE A 119 7.75 4.70 1.26
CA PHE A 119 7.08 3.55 1.86
C PHE A 119 6.03 3.00 0.92
N LYS A 120 6.18 1.73 0.52
CA LYS A 120 5.26 1.05 -0.38
C LYS A 120 4.67 -0.18 0.28
N ILE A 121 3.33 -0.29 0.25
CA ILE A 121 2.61 -1.46 0.72
C ILE A 121 1.75 -2.06 -0.40
N SER A 122 2.03 -3.32 -0.74
CA SER A 122 1.22 -4.11 -1.66
C SER A 122 0.47 -5.27 -0.98
N GLY A 123 0.80 -5.54 0.27
CA GLY A 123 0.16 -6.54 1.12
C GLY A 123 -1.10 -6.04 1.82
N ALA A 124 -1.39 -6.63 2.97
CA ALA A 124 -2.51 -6.24 3.82
C ALA A 124 -2.03 -5.91 5.23
N GLY A 125 -2.36 -4.72 5.74
CA GLY A 125 -1.95 -4.39 7.10
C GLY A 125 -2.22 -2.95 7.50
N ASP A 126 -2.10 -2.73 8.79
CA ASP A 126 -2.20 -1.40 9.39
C ASP A 126 -0.79 -0.88 9.69
N VAL A 127 -0.53 0.33 9.28
CA VAL A 127 0.76 1.01 9.43
C VAL A 127 0.59 2.22 10.32
N GLN A 128 1.37 2.26 11.37
CA GLN A 128 1.49 3.42 12.25
C GLN A 128 2.89 4.00 12.07
N MET A 129 2.97 5.21 11.54
CA MET A 129 4.21 5.97 11.42
C MET A 129 4.17 7.11 12.43
N GLU A 130 5.21 7.21 13.24
CA GLU A 130 5.38 8.32 14.19
C GLU A 130 5.90 9.58 13.49
N ALA A 131 6.30 10.59 14.27
CA ALA A 131 6.83 11.82 13.71
C ALA A 131 8.02 11.55 12.77
N LEU A 132 7.99 12.18 11.59
CA LEU A 132 8.98 12.00 10.54
C LEU A 132 9.36 13.35 9.93
N THR A 133 10.66 13.60 9.81
CA THR A 133 11.21 14.77 9.11
C THR A 133 12.08 14.29 7.97
N THR A 134 11.73 14.65 6.75
CA THR A 134 12.47 14.28 5.54
C THR A 134 12.21 15.31 4.42
N PRO A 135 13.14 15.56 3.51
CA PRO A 135 12.89 16.48 2.40
C PRO A 135 11.76 16.04 1.47
N GLU A 136 11.64 14.73 1.26
CA GLU A 136 10.61 14.12 0.41
C GLU A 136 10.08 12.84 1.01
N LEU A 137 8.78 12.60 0.87
CA LEU A 137 8.14 11.36 1.31
C LEU A 137 7.12 10.89 0.27
N THR A 138 7.32 9.68 -0.21
CA THR A 138 6.35 8.97 -1.07
C THR A 138 5.71 7.84 -0.28
N ILE A 139 4.38 7.80 -0.21
CA ILE A 139 3.60 6.70 0.38
C ILE A 139 2.71 6.10 -0.71
N GLU A 140 2.94 4.84 -1.04
CA GLU A 140 2.16 4.12 -2.05
C GLU A 140 1.43 2.93 -1.40
N MET A 141 0.10 2.89 -1.56
CA MET A 141 -0.76 1.79 -1.14
C MET A 141 -1.44 1.15 -2.34
N SER A 142 -1.04 -0.07 -2.69
CA SER A 142 -1.74 -0.88 -3.70
C SER A 142 -2.50 -2.06 -3.09
N GLY A 143 -2.31 -2.35 -1.83
CA GLY A 143 -2.98 -3.39 -1.07
C GLY A 143 -4.25 -2.94 -0.35
N ALA A 144 -4.46 -3.49 0.84
CA ALA A 144 -5.58 -3.16 1.72
C ALA A 144 -5.10 -2.85 3.13
N GLY A 145 -5.77 -1.90 3.81
CA GLY A 145 -5.46 -1.54 5.19
C GLY A 145 -5.48 -0.03 5.42
N LYS A 146 -4.84 0.37 6.50
CA LYS A 146 -4.80 1.77 6.91
C LYS A 146 -3.35 2.20 7.21
N ILE A 147 -2.96 3.35 6.68
CA ILE A 147 -1.71 4.02 7.04
C ILE A 147 -2.06 5.26 7.84
N VAL A 148 -1.45 5.39 9.01
CA VAL A 148 -1.53 6.60 9.84
C VAL A 148 -0.13 7.17 9.97
N GLN A 149 0.08 8.37 9.41
CA GLN A 149 1.32 9.13 9.53
C GLN A 149 1.10 10.32 10.47
N ASN A 150 1.67 10.25 11.64
CA ASN A 150 1.61 11.33 12.62
C ASN A 150 2.76 12.32 12.41
N GLN A 151 2.43 13.61 12.35
CA GLN A 151 3.39 14.72 12.35
C GLN A 151 4.54 14.59 11.32
N VAL A 152 4.18 14.50 10.03
CA VAL A 152 5.20 14.63 8.98
C VAL A 152 5.64 16.09 8.82
N SER A 153 6.94 16.29 8.59
CA SER A 153 7.52 17.57 8.18
C SER A 153 8.34 17.33 6.92
N THR A 154 7.86 17.82 5.77
CA THR A 154 8.49 17.56 4.46
C THR A 154 8.29 18.72 3.48
N GLU A 155 9.16 18.82 2.49
CA GLU A 155 8.94 19.73 1.37
C GLU A 155 7.96 19.14 0.36
N ASN A 156 8.16 17.86 0.00
CA ASN A 156 7.35 17.18 -1.00
C ASN A 156 6.71 15.90 -0.41
N LEU A 157 5.40 15.82 -0.48
CA LEU A 157 4.63 14.66 -0.06
C LEU A 157 3.84 14.08 -1.23
N ASP A 158 4.16 12.84 -1.61
CA ASP A 158 3.43 12.09 -2.64
C ASP A 158 2.64 10.94 -2.00
N LEU A 159 1.30 10.97 -2.12
CA LEU A 159 0.40 9.93 -1.63
C LEU A 159 -0.31 9.26 -2.79
N SER A 160 -0.17 7.95 -2.94
CA SER A 160 -0.82 7.18 -3.99
C SER A 160 -1.59 5.99 -3.44
N ILE A 161 -2.87 5.88 -3.81
CA ILE A 161 -3.74 4.74 -3.46
C ILE A 161 -4.32 4.15 -4.73
N SER A 162 -3.96 2.90 -5.04
CA SER A 162 -4.58 2.12 -6.11
C SER A 162 -5.44 0.95 -5.61
N GLY A 163 -5.46 0.70 -4.31
CA GLY A 163 -6.19 -0.38 -3.64
C GLY A 163 -7.47 0.05 -2.92
N LEU A 164 -7.78 -0.69 -1.87
CA LEU A 164 -8.90 -0.46 -0.95
C LEU A 164 -8.32 -0.10 0.42
N GLY A 165 -8.20 1.16 0.74
CA GLY A 165 -7.64 1.52 2.04
C GLY A 165 -7.65 3.01 2.29
N GLY A 166 -7.04 3.42 3.40
CA GLY A 166 -6.98 4.81 3.80
C GLY A 166 -5.59 5.25 4.23
N ILE A 167 -5.27 6.51 3.94
CA ILE A 167 -4.09 7.18 4.47
C ILE A 167 -4.57 8.37 5.29
N ASP A 168 -4.33 8.33 6.60
CA ASP A 168 -4.49 9.47 7.50
C ASP A 168 -3.12 10.12 7.68
N VAL A 169 -3.03 11.43 7.45
CA VAL A 169 -1.76 12.14 7.59
C VAL A 169 -1.96 13.49 8.25
N SER A 170 -1.03 13.86 9.15
CA SER A 170 -0.99 15.15 9.82
C SER A 170 0.41 15.74 9.82
N GLY A 171 0.54 17.05 10.03
CA GLY A 171 1.82 17.76 10.08
C GLY A 171 1.90 18.91 9.07
N GLN A 172 3.02 19.00 8.35
CA GLN A 172 3.28 20.07 7.39
C GLN A 172 3.96 19.55 6.14
N ALA A 173 3.53 20.03 4.97
CA ALA A 173 4.19 19.82 3.70
C ALA A 173 4.16 21.12 2.88
N THR A 174 5.24 21.44 2.15
CA THR A 174 5.19 22.57 1.23
C THR A 174 4.30 22.24 0.04
N GLN A 175 4.51 21.05 -0.55
CA GLN A 175 3.72 20.56 -1.68
C GLN A 175 3.17 19.16 -1.36
N ALA A 176 1.91 18.94 -1.68
CA ALA A 176 1.29 17.61 -1.62
C ALA A 176 0.72 17.20 -2.96
N ARG A 177 1.06 15.98 -3.40
CA ARG A 177 0.45 15.33 -4.53
C ARG A 177 -0.33 14.11 -4.06
N ILE A 178 -1.57 13.97 -4.51
CA ILE A 178 -2.47 12.89 -4.10
C ILE A 178 -3.10 12.27 -5.34
N ASP A 179 -2.83 10.98 -5.55
CA ASP A 179 -3.37 10.20 -6.64
C ASP A 179 -4.19 9.01 -6.10
N ILE A 180 -5.50 8.99 -6.36
CA ILE A 180 -6.39 7.90 -5.94
C ILE A 180 -7.03 7.29 -7.18
N SER A 181 -6.67 6.05 -7.50
CA SER A 181 -7.23 5.32 -8.64
C SER A 181 -8.21 4.19 -8.25
N GLY A 182 -8.36 3.90 -6.96
CA GLY A 182 -9.26 2.88 -6.43
C GLY A 182 -10.48 3.43 -5.71
N ALA A 183 -10.86 2.75 -4.62
CA ALA A 183 -11.89 3.18 -3.69
C ALA A 183 -11.31 3.55 -2.31
N GLY A 184 -10.14 4.16 -2.32
CA GLY A 184 -9.44 4.57 -1.12
C GLY A 184 -9.77 5.98 -0.66
N SER A 185 -9.24 6.35 0.50
CA SER A 185 -9.39 7.70 1.06
C SER A 185 -8.08 8.26 1.58
N VAL A 186 -7.87 9.56 1.36
CA VAL A 186 -6.81 10.34 2.01
C VAL A 186 -7.47 11.33 2.97
N ASN A 187 -7.16 11.21 4.26
CA ASN A 187 -7.69 12.08 5.29
C ASN A 187 -6.56 12.90 5.90
N ALA A 188 -6.44 14.14 5.46
CA ALA A 188 -5.36 15.06 5.81
C ALA A 188 -5.87 16.44 6.28
N PRO A 189 -6.91 16.50 7.15
CA PRO A 189 -7.42 17.79 7.62
C PRO A 189 -6.41 18.52 8.51
N ASP A 190 -5.47 17.80 9.12
CA ASP A 190 -4.44 18.32 10.02
C ASP A 190 -3.03 18.35 9.38
N LEU A 191 -2.97 18.18 8.07
CA LEU A 191 -1.75 18.39 7.27
C LEU A 191 -1.83 19.76 6.60
N GLN A 192 -1.09 20.74 7.09
CA GLN A 192 -0.99 22.04 6.46
C GLN A 192 -0.12 21.96 5.21
N THR A 193 -0.69 22.30 4.04
CA THR A 193 0.04 22.36 2.78
C THR A 193 -0.09 23.74 2.14
N GLN A 194 0.99 24.22 1.46
CA GLN A 194 0.90 25.43 0.67
C GLN A 194 0.20 25.13 -0.66
N THR A 195 0.69 24.13 -1.38
CA THR A 195 0.11 23.73 -2.66
C THR A 195 -0.29 22.26 -2.65
N ALA A 196 -1.45 21.95 -3.22
CA ALA A 196 -1.91 20.58 -3.39
C ALA A 196 -2.35 20.29 -4.82
N ASN A 197 -1.99 19.10 -5.31
CA ASN A 197 -2.46 18.55 -6.57
C ASN A 197 -3.15 17.22 -6.32
N VAL A 198 -4.45 17.13 -6.63
CA VAL A 198 -5.28 15.95 -6.33
C VAL A 198 -5.85 15.37 -7.61
N THR A 199 -5.61 14.09 -7.85
CA THR A 199 -6.22 13.33 -8.94
C THR A 199 -7.00 12.15 -8.38
N ILE A 200 -8.30 12.06 -8.70
CA ILE A 200 -9.14 10.92 -8.34
C ILE A 200 -9.74 10.31 -9.60
N SER A 201 -9.44 9.03 -9.85
CA SER A 201 -9.93 8.28 -11.02
C SER A 201 -10.91 7.16 -10.65
N GLY A 202 -11.53 7.20 -9.47
CA GLY A 202 -12.41 6.13 -8.99
C GLY A 202 -13.54 6.62 -8.10
N LEU A 203 -13.77 5.89 -7.02
CA LEU A 203 -14.75 6.18 -5.97
C LEU A 203 -14.06 6.74 -4.70
N GLY A 204 -12.88 7.28 -4.83
CA GLY A 204 -12.08 7.73 -3.70
C GLY A 204 -12.51 9.09 -3.13
N SER A 205 -11.95 9.43 -1.98
CA SER A 205 -12.17 10.75 -1.36
C SER A 205 -10.87 11.30 -0.78
N ALA A 206 -10.75 12.64 -0.78
CA ALA A 206 -9.66 13.33 -0.12
C ALA A 206 -10.19 14.48 0.74
N THR A 207 -9.64 14.64 1.96
CA THR A 207 -9.85 15.81 2.81
C THR A 207 -8.49 16.44 3.09
N LEU A 208 -8.36 17.75 2.84
CA LEU A 208 -7.08 18.45 2.82
C LEU A 208 -7.16 19.79 3.58
N TRP A 209 -6.01 20.34 3.96
CA TRP A 209 -5.86 21.73 4.38
C TRP A 209 -4.80 22.41 3.50
N VAL A 210 -5.25 23.35 2.66
CA VAL A 210 -4.42 24.01 1.64
C VAL A 210 -4.48 25.53 1.82
N THR A 211 -3.32 26.21 1.82
CA THR A 211 -3.27 27.67 2.05
C THR A 211 -3.23 28.49 0.77
N ASP A 212 -2.48 28.05 -0.27
CA ASP A 212 -2.16 28.91 -1.41
C ASP A 212 -2.82 28.46 -2.71
N GLN A 213 -2.64 27.20 -3.13
CA GLN A 213 -3.17 26.71 -4.40
C GLN A 213 -3.64 25.26 -4.32
N LEU A 214 -4.87 25.00 -4.78
CA LEU A 214 -5.42 23.66 -4.97
C LEU A 214 -5.70 23.42 -6.47
N THR A 215 -5.00 22.46 -7.06
CA THR A 215 -5.31 21.90 -8.37
C THR A 215 -5.97 20.56 -8.20
N GLY A 216 -7.12 20.32 -8.82
CA GLY A 216 -7.85 19.07 -8.65
C GLY A 216 -8.51 18.56 -9.91
N ASN A 217 -8.40 17.24 -10.15
CA ASN A 217 -9.10 16.57 -11.23
C ASN A 217 -9.79 15.31 -10.73
N ILE A 218 -11.10 15.20 -10.96
CA ILE A 218 -11.90 14.01 -10.62
C ILE A 218 -12.48 13.43 -11.90
N SER A 219 -12.18 12.16 -12.19
CA SER A 219 -12.79 11.39 -13.27
C SER A 219 -13.52 10.18 -12.69
N GLY A 220 -14.70 10.37 -12.14
CA GLY A 220 -15.47 9.30 -11.48
C GLY A 220 -16.52 9.85 -10.54
N ALA A 221 -16.80 9.14 -9.44
CA ALA A 221 -17.73 9.57 -8.40
C ALA A 221 -17.02 9.89 -7.07
N GLY A 222 -15.79 10.39 -7.16
CA GLY A 222 -14.99 10.78 -6.00
C GLY A 222 -15.38 12.14 -5.41
N SER A 223 -14.78 12.49 -4.28
CA SER A 223 -14.98 13.80 -3.65
C SER A 223 -13.68 14.34 -3.05
N VAL A 224 -13.50 15.65 -3.18
CA VAL A 224 -12.43 16.39 -2.51
C VAL A 224 -13.04 17.46 -1.62
N SER A 225 -12.73 17.40 -0.32
CA SER A 225 -13.08 18.43 0.65
C SER A 225 -11.81 19.14 1.11
N TYR A 226 -11.85 20.46 1.28
CA TYR A 226 -10.66 21.19 1.68
C TYR A 226 -10.96 22.33 2.65
N TYR A 227 -10.03 22.53 3.58
CA TYR A 227 -9.93 23.69 4.45
C TYR A 227 -8.97 24.72 3.86
N GLY A 228 -9.10 25.97 4.29
CA GLY A 228 -8.32 27.12 3.84
C GLY A 228 -9.02 27.91 2.74
N ASP A 229 -8.32 28.91 2.24
CA ASP A 229 -8.82 29.79 1.17
C ASP A 229 -7.85 29.83 -0.03
N PRO A 230 -7.49 28.66 -0.61
CA PRO A 230 -6.54 28.59 -1.72
C PRO A 230 -7.14 29.09 -3.02
N GLN A 231 -6.28 29.51 -3.95
CA GLN A 231 -6.67 29.62 -5.34
C GLN A 231 -6.98 28.24 -5.90
N THR A 232 -8.20 28.04 -6.40
CA THR A 232 -8.62 26.72 -6.88
C THR A 232 -8.66 26.63 -8.39
N LYS A 233 -8.08 25.53 -8.94
CA LYS A 233 -8.21 25.13 -10.35
C LYS A 233 -8.71 23.70 -10.36
N THR A 234 -10.02 23.51 -10.47
CA THR A 234 -10.64 22.19 -10.32
C THR A 234 -11.45 21.81 -11.55
N SER A 235 -11.43 20.52 -11.88
CA SER A 235 -12.21 19.92 -12.95
C SER A 235 -12.82 18.60 -12.48
N SER A 236 -14.07 18.35 -12.86
CA SER A 236 -14.74 17.07 -12.57
C SER A 236 -15.47 16.57 -13.82
N THR A 237 -15.20 15.32 -14.18
CA THR A 237 -15.93 14.58 -15.21
C THR A 237 -16.60 13.38 -14.55
N GLY A 238 -17.94 13.37 -14.51
CA GLY A 238 -18.72 12.36 -13.81
C GLY A 238 -19.51 12.94 -12.63
N ALA A 239 -19.72 12.16 -11.57
CA ALA A 239 -20.44 12.56 -10.36
C ALA A 239 -19.53 13.07 -9.23
N GLY A 240 -18.32 13.48 -9.56
CA GLY A 240 -17.36 13.98 -8.58
C GLY A 240 -17.62 15.42 -8.12
N SER A 241 -17.17 15.77 -6.92
CA SER A 241 -17.38 17.08 -6.34
C SER A 241 -16.19 17.62 -5.57
N PHE A 242 -16.03 18.95 -5.60
CA PHE A 242 -15.11 19.70 -4.73
C PHE A 242 -15.93 20.54 -3.76
N LYS A 243 -15.55 20.50 -2.47
CA LYS A 243 -16.26 21.21 -1.41
C LYS A 243 -15.30 21.96 -0.51
N SER A 244 -15.45 23.27 -0.40
CA SER A 244 -14.78 24.05 0.65
C SER A 244 -15.45 23.80 2.01
N LEU A 245 -14.63 23.59 3.03
CA LEU A 245 -15.03 23.44 4.44
C LEU A 245 -14.80 24.72 5.24
N GLY A 246 -14.33 25.80 4.59
CA GLY A 246 -14.02 27.07 5.21
C GLY A 246 -12.59 27.20 5.71
N SER A 247 -12.32 28.27 6.45
CA SER A 247 -11.01 28.49 7.08
C SER A 247 -10.79 27.51 8.24
N LYS A 248 -9.52 27.22 8.52
CA LYS A 248 -9.11 26.40 9.67
C LYS A 248 -8.35 27.25 10.68
#